data_d278888f73d8684a22829434c3ef184f
#
_entry.id   d278888f73d8684a22829434c3ef184f
#
_cell.length_a   1.000
_cell.length_b   1.000
_cell.length_c   1.000
_cell.angle_alpha   90.00
_cell.angle_beta   90.00
_cell.angle_gamma   90.00
#
_symmetry.space_group_name_H-M   'P 1'
#
loop_
_entity.id
_entity.type
_entity.pdbx_description
1 polymer ?
#
loop_
_entity_poly.entity_id
_entity_poly.type
_entity_poly.pdbx_seq_one_letter_code
_entity_poly.pdbx_strand_id
1 'polypeptide(L)'
;PDSVVFREGPVDALTLYSSSSFAEAASEIDWKAHYVDVSNAGDVGLSAGPLTIFNDSGSDSYGHLISMWRSSSAGWELMADIVVGIPGFLSLDVEPSYADTLPVIAETAIPASVSVAGNTLQSLVDADELFGRSINFRGGQRALLRYGLENTRVYLPGMGPAVGAEAASSVYGAFLDNQLATTNPVNLSNLGAYLSSSQEMGYTYGTMETDSSTAEAGFKTSYMRLWRFNQEGEWRIAVEVLSPF
;
A
#
# COMPACT_ATOMS: atom_id res chain seq x y z
N PRO A 1 -9.52 -9.55 -15.02
CA PRO A 1 -8.74 -9.09 -16.17
C PRO A 1 -7.82 -7.93 -15.88
N ASP A 2 -8.07 -7.11 -14.84
CA ASP A 2 -7.34 -5.87 -14.55
C ASP A 2 -6.50 -5.95 -13.27
N SER A 3 -6.10 -7.17 -12.88
CA SER A 3 -5.30 -7.40 -11.67
C SER A 3 -3.83 -7.11 -11.92
N VAL A 4 -3.17 -6.47 -10.95
CA VAL A 4 -1.76 -6.09 -11.00
C VAL A 4 -0.99 -6.77 -9.86
N VAL A 5 0.16 -7.33 -10.18
CA VAL A 5 1.12 -7.86 -9.20
C VAL A 5 2.42 -7.08 -9.29
N PHE A 6 3.06 -6.88 -8.16
CA PHE A 6 4.31 -6.13 -8.10
C PHE A 6 5.49 -7.09 -7.99
N ARG A 7 6.27 -7.16 -9.09
CA ARG A 7 7.53 -7.90 -9.22
C ARG A 7 8.45 -7.01 -10.01
N GLU A 8 9.56 -6.57 -9.52
CA GLU A 8 10.41 -5.60 -10.22
C GLU A 8 9.61 -4.49 -10.95
N GLY A 9 8.57 -4.00 -10.29
CA GLY A 9 7.56 -3.09 -10.82
C GLY A 9 6.17 -3.73 -11.00
N PRO A 10 5.15 -2.93 -11.34
CA PRO A 10 3.80 -3.43 -11.57
C PRO A 10 3.69 -4.21 -12.89
N VAL A 11 3.13 -5.42 -12.83
CA VAL A 11 2.95 -6.35 -13.95
C VAL A 11 1.51 -6.83 -13.98
N ASP A 12 0.94 -7.03 -15.16
CA ASP A 12 -0.37 -7.66 -15.33
C ASP A 12 -0.36 -9.09 -14.76
N ALA A 13 -1.28 -9.38 -13.84
CA ALA A 13 -1.32 -10.64 -13.13
C ALA A 13 -1.58 -11.84 -14.05
N LEU A 14 -2.46 -11.70 -15.04
CA LEU A 14 -2.74 -12.78 -15.96
C LEU A 14 -1.52 -13.12 -16.81
N THR A 15 -0.77 -12.12 -17.24
CA THR A 15 0.47 -12.31 -17.97
C THR A 15 1.48 -13.08 -17.16
N LEU A 16 1.66 -12.70 -15.88
CA LEU A 16 2.60 -13.36 -14.98
C LEU A 16 2.20 -14.81 -14.68
N TYR A 17 0.96 -15.02 -14.23
CA TYR A 17 0.49 -16.33 -13.79
C TYR A 17 0.23 -17.31 -14.93
N SER A 18 0.08 -16.82 -16.16
CA SER A 18 -0.01 -17.67 -17.35
C SER A 18 1.35 -18.15 -17.87
N SER A 19 2.45 -17.60 -17.35
CA SER A 19 3.79 -18.04 -17.75
C SER A 19 4.11 -19.43 -17.18
N SER A 20 4.62 -20.32 -18.01
CA SER A 20 4.99 -21.69 -17.62
C SER A 20 6.03 -21.74 -16.51
N SER A 21 6.91 -20.74 -16.45
CA SER A 21 7.93 -20.61 -15.41
C SER A 21 7.35 -20.36 -14.02
N PHE A 22 6.19 -19.74 -13.92
CA PHE A 22 5.54 -19.52 -12.62
C PHE A 22 4.87 -20.80 -12.09
N ALA A 23 4.25 -21.58 -12.98
CA ALA A 23 3.61 -22.85 -12.59
C ALA A 23 4.61 -23.91 -12.12
N GLU A 24 5.86 -23.86 -12.60
CA GLU A 24 6.93 -24.78 -12.22
C GLU A 24 7.63 -24.37 -10.90
N ALA A 25 7.51 -23.11 -10.49
CA ALA A 25 8.12 -22.56 -9.27
C ALA A 25 7.16 -22.56 -8.07
N ALA A 26 6.18 -23.48 -8.03
CA ALA A 26 5.20 -23.57 -6.94
C ALA A 26 5.90 -23.88 -5.62
N SER A 27 6.33 -22.84 -4.94
CA SER A 27 6.81 -22.86 -3.56
C SER A 27 5.63 -22.99 -2.61
N GLU A 28 5.79 -23.69 -1.52
CA GLU A 28 4.80 -23.68 -0.44
C GLU A 28 4.79 -22.28 0.18
N ILE A 29 3.59 -21.74 0.40
CA ILE A 29 3.40 -20.40 0.95
C ILE A 29 2.59 -20.52 2.23
N ASP A 30 3.11 -19.97 3.34
CA ASP A 30 2.35 -19.71 4.56
C ASP A 30 2.08 -18.22 4.68
N TRP A 31 0.81 -17.86 4.81
CA TRP A 31 0.36 -16.48 4.93
C TRP A 31 -0.84 -16.38 5.85
N LYS A 32 -0.87 -15.33 6.67
CA LYS A 32 -1.99 -15.03 7.56
C LYS A 32 -2.34 -13.55 7.46
N ALA A 33 -3.62 -13.24 7.33
CA ALA A 33 -4.06 -11.85 7.45
C ALA A 33 -3.97 -11.40 8.91
N HIS A 34 -3.16 -10.38 9.18
CA HIS A 34 -3.05 -9.72 10.49
C HIS A 34 -3.82 -8.40 10.53
N TYR A 35 -4.01 -7.78 9.40
CA TYR A 35 -4.80 -6.57 9.24
C TYR A 35 -5.76 -6.73 8.06
N VAL A 36 -6.99 -6.33 8.27
CA VAL A 36 -8.05 -6.36 7.23
C VAL A 36 -8.86 -5.08 7.33
N ASP A 37 -9.15 -4.49 6.20
CA ASP A 37 -10.04 -3.34 6.08
C ASP A 37 -11.00 -3.52 4.91
N VAL A 38 -12.24 -3.06 5.06
CA VAL A 38 -13.30 -3.23 4.04
C VAL A 38 -14.12 -1.95 3.95
N SER A 39 -14.47 -1.55 2.72
CA SER A 39 -15.34 -0.39 2.46
C SER A 39 -16.74 -0.57 3.08
N ASN A 40 -17.43 0.53 3.37
CA ASN A 40 -18.80 0.50 3.91
C ASN A 40 -19.78 -0.25 2.99
N ALA A 41 -19.55 -0.21 1.68
CA ALA A 41 -20.35 -0.97 0.73
C ALA A 41 -19.98 -2.45 0.65
N GLY A 42 -18.88 -2.88 1.26
CA GLY A 42 -18.40 -4.26 1.21
C GLY A 42 -17.88 -4.69 -0.17
N ASP A 43 -17.53 -3.74 -1.03
CA ASP A 43 -17.12 -3.99 -2.42
C ASP A 43 -15.62 -3.84 -2.67
N VAL A 44 -14.89 -3.18 -1.76
CA VAL A 44 -13.44 -3.04 -1.78
C VAL A 44 -12.88 -3.48 -0.44
N GLY A 45 -11.77 -4.21 -0.45
CA GLY A 45 -11.09 -4.66 0.75
C GLY A 45 -9.59 -4.68 0.61
N LEU A 46 -8.89 -4.60 1.73
CA LEU A 46 -7.46 -4.84 1.86
C LEU A 46 -7.22 -5.94 2.89
N SER A 47 -6.27 -6.80 2.61
CA SER A 47 -5.69 -7.72 3.59
C SER A 47 -4.16 -7.56 3.59
N ALA A 48 -3.57 -7.59 4.78
CA ALA A 48 -2.12 -7.52 4.94
C ALA A 48 -1.68 -8.47 6.07
N GLY A 49 -0.54 -9.12 5.88
CA GLY A 49 0.00 -10.02 6.90
C GLY A 49 1.33 -10.64 6.52
N PRO A 50 1.98 -11.33 7.48
CA PRO A 50 3.23 -12.01 7.26
C PRO A 50 3.10 -13.12 6.22
N LEU A 51 4.16 -13.27 5.45
CA LEU A 51 4.31 -14.24 4.38
C LEU A 51 5.63 -15.00 4.56
N THR A 52 5.58 -16.32 4.50
CA THR A 52 6.75 -17.16 4.33
C THR A 52 6.64 -17.94 3.03
N ILE A 53 7.67 -17.91 2.22
CA ILE A 53 7.79 -18.68 1.00
C ILE A 53 8.87 -19.74 1.24
N PHE A 54 8.46 -21.00 1.30
CA PHE A 54 9.37 -22.11 1.50
C PHE A 54 10.04 -22.49 0.18
N ASN A 55 11.34 -22.52 0.16
CA ASN A 55 12.12 -22.88 -1.02
C ASN A 55 12.77 -24.25 -0.84
N ASP A 56 12.65 -25.13 -1.81
CA ASP A 56 13.27 -26.46 -1.83
C ASP A 56 14.80 -26.41 -1.68
N SER A 57 15.41 -25.25 -1.99
CA SER A 57 16.85 -25.02 -1.83
C SER A 57 17.28 -24.78 -0.37
N GLY A 58 16.35 -24.73 0.59
CA GLY A 58 16.60 -24.60 2.03
C GLY A 58 16.85 -23.17 2.52
N SER A 59 16.55 -22.17 1.72
CA SER A 59 16.58 -20.76 2.15
C SER A 59 15.21 -20.14 1.95
N ASP A 60 14.40 -20.10 3.01
CA ASP A 60 13.07 -19.50 3.00
C ASP A 60 13.14 -17.98 2.85
N SER A 61 12.14 -17.44 2.18
CA SER A 61 11.97 -16.00 2.02
C SER A 61 10.82 -15.51 2.90
N TYR A 62 11.01 -14.34 3.52
CA TYR A 62 10.06 -13.77 4.46
C TYR A 62 9.64 -12.38 4.01
N GLY A 63 8.40 -12.02 4.29
CA GLY A 63 7.87 -10.74 3.91
C GLY A 63 6.51 -10.44 4.54
N HIS A 64 5.91 -9.37 4.05
CA HIS A 64 4.50 -9.08 4.21
C HIS A 64 3.84 -9.08 2.84
N LEU A 65 2.71 -9.76 2.72
CA LEU A 65 1.85 -9.69 1.55
C LEU A 65 0.71 -8.72 1.84
N ILE A 66 0.55 -7.74 0.98
CA ILE A 66 -0.53 -6.77 1.04
C ILE A 66 -1.35 -6.90 -0.25
N SER A 67 -2.64 -7.18 -0.12
CA SER A 67 -3.51 -7.47 -1.25
C SER A 67 -4.75 -6.58 -1.23
N MET A 68 -5.11 -6.04 -2.39
CA MET A 68 -6.35 -5.33 -2.62
C MET A 68 -7.36 -6.24 -3.31
N TRP A 69 -8.58 -6.18 -2.85
CA TRP A 69 -9.67 -7.04 -3.26
C TRP A 69 -10.88 -6.25 -3.72
N ARG A 70 -11.58 -6.78 -4.70
CA ARG A 70 -12.90 -6.31 -5.14
C ARG A 70 -13.92 -7.43 -4.96
N SER A 71 -15.07 -7.11 -4.38
CA SER A 71 -16.20 -8.03 -4.32
C SER A 71 -16.96 -8.04 -5.65
N SER A 72 -17.29 -9.23 -6.12
CA SER A 72 -18.11 -9.47 -7.31
C SER A 72 -19.19 -10.52 -7.00
N SER A 73 -20.06 -10.82 -7.96
CA SER A 73 -21.03 -11.89 -7.83
C SER A 73 -20.40 -13.29 -7.69
N ALA A 74 -19.13 -13.45 -8.07
CA ALA A 74 -18.38 -14.70 -7.94
C ALA A 74 -17.61 -14.80 -6.62
N GLY A 75 -17.59 -13.74 -5.80
CA GLY A 75 -16.84 -13.62 -4.55
C GLY A 75 -15.78 -12.51 -4.62
N TRP A 76 -14.76 -12.60 -3.77
CA TRP A 76 -13.65 -11.65 -3.76
C TRP A 76 -12.65 -11.98 -4.87
N GLU A 77 -12.30 -10.97 -5.64
CA GLU A 77 -11.32 -11.02 -6.73
C GLU A 77 -10.10 -10.19 -6.35
N LEU A 78 -8.91 -10.75 -6.54
CA LEU A 78 -7.65 -10.03 -6.34
C LEU A 78 -7.51 -8.94 -7.39
N MET A 79 -7.26 -7.70 -6.96
CA MET A 79 -7.04 -6.54 -7.82
C MET A 79 -5.58 -6.12 -7.90
N ALA A 80 -4.90 -6.16 -6.76
CA ALA A 80 -3.47 -5.86 -6.70
C ALA A 80 -2.85 -6.61 -5.54
N ASP A 81 -1.62 -7.09 -5.69
CA ASP A 81 -0.82 -7.58 -4.58
C ASP A 81 0.62 -7.07 -4.66
N ILE A 82 1.19 -6.83 -3.49
CA ILE A 82 2.58 -6.39 -3.34
C ILE A 82 3.20 -7.14 -2.17
N VAL A 83 4.41 -7.64 -2.39
CA VAL A 83 5.21 -8.28 -1.34
C VAL A 83 6.32 -7.34 -0.92
N VAL A 84 6.46 -7.18 0.39
CA VAL A 84 7.55 -6.40 0.98
C VAL A 84 8.45 -7.36 1.75
N GLY A 85 9.67 -7.54 1.28
CA GLY A 85 10.64 -8.48 1.87
C GLY A 85 11.17 -8.01 3.22
N ILE A 86 11.34 -8.96 4.16
CA ILE A 86 11.97 -8.72 5.47
C ILE A 86 13.04 -9.76 5.76
N PRO A 87 14.05 -9.45 6.62
CA PRO A 87 15.01 -10.44 7.07
C PRO A 87 14.36 -11.55 7.89
N GLY A 88 14.78 -12.80 7.69
CA GLY A 88 14.20 -13.96 8.36
C GLY A 88 14.38 -14.03 9.88
N PHE A 89 15.22 -13.15 10.44
CA PHE A 89 15.38 -13.08 11.90
C PHE A 89 14.34 -12.16 12.57
N LEU A 90 13.53 -11.43 11.80
CA LEU A 90 12.42 -10.65 12.36
C LEU A 90 11.27 -11.60 12.68
N SER A 91 10.78 -11.54 13.91
CA SER A 91 9.59 -12.30 14.28
C SER A 91 8.38 -11.82 13.50
N LEU A 92 7.68 -12.76 12.86
CA LEU A 92 6.43 -12.52 12.16
C LEU A 92 5.21 -12.91 13.00
N ASP A 93 5.42 -13.49 14.17
CA ASP A 93 4.35 -13.86 15.13
C ASP A 93 3.80 -12.59 15.81
N VAL A 94 2.96 -11.89 15.06
CA VAL A 94 2.18 -10.77 15.57
C VAL A 94 0.73 -11.21 15.63
N GLU A 95 0.08 -11.03 16.78
CA GLU A 95 -1.34 -11.34 16.91
C GLU A 95 -2.16 -10.54 15.89
N PRO A 96 -3.14 -11.18 15.22
CA PRO A 96 -3.99 -10.50 14.26
C PRO A 96 -4.71 -9.29 14.86
N SER A 97 -4.64 -8.15 14.19
CA SER A 97 -5.26 -6.91 14.61
C SER A 97 -6.44 -6.58 13.67
N TYR A 98 -7.54 -7.33 13.80
CA TYR A 98 -8.77 -7.05 13.05
C TYR A 98 -9.59 -5.91 13.65
N ALA A 99 -9.30 -5.54 14.89
CA ALA A 99 -9.97 -4.49 15.63
C ALA A 99 -9.23 -3.16 15.58
N ASP A 100 -8.28 -2.99 14.68
CA ASP A 100 -7.75 -1.67 14.44
C ASP A 100 -8.91 -0.77 14.04
N THR A 101 -9.31 0.00 15.02
CA THR A 101 -10.24 1.08 14.83
C THR A 101 -9.57 2.14 13.95
N LEU A 102 -9.41 1.79 12.67
CA LEU A 102 -9.52 2.85 11.69
C LEU A 102 -10.78 3.60 12.09
N PRO A 103 -10.78 4.93 12.10
CA PRO A 103 -12.04 5.63 12.22
C PRO A 103 -12.89 5.11 11.06
N VAL A 104 -13.57 4.00 11.31
CA VAL A 104 -14.67 3.56 10.49
C VAL A 104 -15.58 4.76 10.53
N ILE A 105 -15.69 5.44 9.42
CA ILE A 105 -16.75 6.40 9.24
C ILE A 105 -18.02 5.54 9.29
N ALA A 106 -18.49 5.26 10.50
CA ALA A 106 -19.81 4.71 10.64
C ALA A 106 -20.74 5.64 9.86
N GLU A 107 -21.70 5.12 9.11
CA GLU A 107 -22.69 5.94 8.40
C GLU A 107 -23.29 7.06 9.28
N THR A 108 -23.29 6.83 10.59
CA THR A 108 -23.74 7.80 11.62
C THR A 108 -22.68 8.81 12.05
N ALA A 109 -21.42 8.64 11.66
CA ALA A 109 -20.31 9.47 12.14
C ALA A 109 -19.84 10.53 11.13
N ILE A 110 -20.31 10.47 9.88
CA ILE A 110 -20.07 11.56 8.92
C ILE A 110 -21.02 12.69 9.30
N PRO A 111 -20.50 13.88 9.73
CA PRO A 111 -21.36 15.03 9.95
C PRO A 111 -22.18 15.26 8.68
N ALA A 112 -23.45 15.63 8.84
CA ALA A 112 -24.33 15.93 7.70
C ALA A 112 -23.78 17.01 6.75
N SER A 113 -22.76 17.76 7.19
CA SER A 113 -22.00 18.74 6.41
C SER A 113 -20.90 18.14 5.54
N VAL A 114 -20.50 16.90 5.77
CA VAL A 114 -19.47 16.22 4.97
C VAL A 114 -20.16 15.25 4.02
N SER A 115 -20.22 15.63 2.77
CA SER A 115 -20.82 14.83 1.72
C SER A 115 -19.75 13.98 1.02
N VAL A 116 -19.83 12.68 1.16
CA VAL A 116 -19.04 11.73 0.32
C VAL A 116 -19.54 11.70 -1.13
N ALA A 117 -20.76 12.15 -1.39
CA ALA A 117 -21.36 12.15 -2.74
C ALA A 117 -20.60 13.00 -3.78
N GLY A 118 -19.65 13.82 -3.34
CA GLY A 118 -18.73 14.58 -4.21
C GLY A 118 -17.42 13.88 -4.48
N ASN A 119 -17.12 12.76 -3.80
CA ASN A 119 -15.90 12.04 -4.03
C ASN A 119 -15.95 11.30 -5.37
N THR A 120 -14.90 11.44 -6.12
CA THR A 120 -14.74 10.81 -7.43
C THR A 120 -13.40 10.09 -7.48
N LEU A 121 -13.26 9.19 -8.44
CA LEU A 121 -11.96 8.57 -8.73
C LEU A 121 -10.88 9.63 -8.98
N GLN A 122 -11.24 10.73 -9.65
CA GLN A 122 -10.31 11.84 -9.90
C GLN A 122 -9.88 12.52 -8.60
N SER A 123 -10.79 12.75 -7.64
CA SER A 123 -10.42 13.35 -6.35
C SER A 123 -9.47 12.49 -5.55
N LEU A 124 -9.56 11.16 -5.69
CA LEU A 124 -8.62 10.22 -5.09
C LEU A 124 -7.24 10.30 -5.76
N VAL A 125 -7.20 10.34 -7.10
CA VAL A 125 -5.95 10.50 -7.85
C VAL A 125 -5.30 11.86 -7.54
N ASP A 126 -6.08 12.92 -7.45
CA ASP A 126 -5.58 14.26 -7.07
C ASP A 126 -4.95 14.26 -5.66
N ALA A 127 -5.55 13.50 -4.72
CA ALA A 127 -4.99 13.35 -3.37
C ALA A 127 -3.64 12.61 -3.40
N ASP A 128 -3.53 11.56 -4.23
CA ASP A 128 -2.30 10.80 -4.43
C ASP A 128 -1.18 11.68 -5.01
N GLU A 129 -1.48 12.47 -6.02
CA GLU A 129 -0.52 13.43 -6.60
C GLU A 129 -0.10 14.51 -5.61
N LEU A 130 -1.06 15.05 -4.83
CA LEU A 130 -0.76 16.06 -3.80
C LEU A 130 0.13 15.50 -2.70
N PHE A 131 -0.05 14.25 -2.32
CA PHE A 131 0.84 13.57 -1.39
C PHE A 131 2.26 13.46 -1.97
N GLY A 132 2.42 13.00 -3.22
CA GLY A 132 3.70 12.95 -3.90
C GLY A 132 4.43 14.31 -3.94
N ARG A 133 3.68 15.37 -4.28
CA ARG A 133 4.23 16.74 -4.21
C ARG A 133 4.61 17.15 -2.79
N SER A 134 3.84 16.73 -1.78
CA SER A 134 4.15 17.03 -0.37
C SER A 134 5.44 16.39 0.08
N ILE A 135 5.81 15.20 -0.41
CA ILE A 135 7.10 14.56 -0.14
C ILE A 135 8.23 15.49 -0.57
N ASN A 136 8.16 16.05 -1.77
CA ASN A 136 9.20 16.95 -2.31
C ASN A 136 9.33 18.26 -1.53
N PHE A 137 8.21 18.82 -1.03
CA PHE A 137 8.23 20.11 -0.34
C PHE A 137 8.49 20.03 1.16
N ARG A 138 8.13 18.91 1.81
CA ARG A 138 8.11 18.77 3.27
C ARG A 138 9.02 17.67 3.78
N GLY A 139 9.50 16.78 2.91
CA GLY A 139 10.11 15.51 3.26
C GLY A 139 9.06 14.44 3.58
N GLY A 140 9.46 13.16 3.48
CA GLY A 140 8.57 12.01 3.64
C GLY A 140 7.85 11.98 4.98
N GLN A 141 8.57 12.23 6.08
CA GLN A 141 8.00 12.22 7.42
C GLN A 141 6.82 13.21 7.57
N ARG A 142 7.03 14.47 7.23
CA ARG A 142 6.01 15.50 7.36
C ARG A 142 4.87 15.32 6.36
N ALA A 143 5.16 14.76 5.19
CA ALA A 143 4.14 14.45 4.22
C ALA A 143 3.20 13.37 4.77
N LEU A 144 3.74 12.24 5.23
CA LEU A 144 2.90 11.15 5.77
C LEU A 144 2.19 11.56 7.07
N LEU A 145 2.85 12.33 7.95
CA LEU A 145 2.19 12.85 9.15
C LEU A 145 0.96 13.72 8.83
N ARG A 146 1.00 14.46 7.71
CA ARG A 146 -0.13 15.27 7.27
C ARG A 146 -1.23 14.47 6.58
N TYR A 147 -0.87 13.51 5.75
CA TYR A 147 -1.81 12.76 4.92
C TYR A 147 -2.23 11.41 5.52
N GLY A 148 -1.52 10.90 6.53
CA GLY A 148 -1.88 9.67 7.22
C GLY A 148 -3.05 9.85 8.17
N LEU A 149 -3.74 8.75 8.44
CA LEU A 149 -4.65 8.60 9.56
C LEU A 149 -3.86 8.50 10.87
N GLU A 150 -4.51 8.69 12.03
CA GLU A 150 -3.87 8.49 13.35
C GLU A 150 -3.26 7.10 13.51
N ASN A 151 -3.89 6.09 12.93
CA ASN A 151 -3.45 4.69 12.95
C ASN A 151 -2.93 4.21 11.59
N THR A 152 -2.43 5.12 10.76
CA THR A 152 -1.83 4.77 9.47
C THR A 152 -0.79 3.67 9.63
N ARG A 153 -0.72 2.77 8.65
CA ARG A 153 0.23 1.66 8.60
C ARG A 153 1.20 1.85 7.45
N VAL A 154 2.46 1.52 7.70
CA VAL A 154 3.51 1.57 6.68
C VAL A 154 4.20 0.23 6.60
N TYR A 155 4.31 -0.31 5.40
CA TYR A 155 5.04 -1.53 5.08
C TYR A 155 6.25 -1.17 4.23
N LEU A 156 7.45 -1.36 4.78
CA LEU A 156 8.72 -1.04 4.15
C LEU A 156 9.65 -2.26 4.17
N PRO A 157 10.55 -2.40 3.18
CA PRO A 157 11.51 -3.48 3.15
C PRO A 157 12.42 -3.47 4.38
N GLY A 158 12.74 -4.66 4.85
CA GLY A 158 13.71 -4.84 5.93
C GLY A 158 13.17 -4.65 7.34
N MET A 159 11.88 -4.39 7.53
CA MET A 159 11.30 -4.14 8.86
C MET A 159 9.85 -4.64 8.96
N GLY A 160 9.39 -4.84 10.19
CA GLY A 160 7.97 -5.07 10.47
C GLY A 160 7.12 -3.82 10.21
N PRO A 161 5.79 -3.97 10.13
CA PRO A 161 4.89 -2.85 9.86
C PRO A 161 4.97 -1.80 10.99
N ALA A 162 5.07 -0.53 10.62
CA ALA A 162 4.96 0.57 11.56
C ALA A 162 3.51 1.07 11.59
N VAL A 163 2.95 1.21 12.80
CA VAL A 163 1.55 1.59 13.02
C VAL A 163 1.46 2.83 13.90
N GLY A 164 0.57 3.74 13.52
CA GLY A 164 0.36 5.02 14.18
C GLY A 164 1.07 6.17 13.48
N ALA A 165 0.43 7.34 13.48
CA ALA A 165 0.85 8.50 12.68
C ALA A 165 2.33 8.87 12.87
N GLU A 166 2.80 8.94 14.12
CA GLU A 166 4.18 9.33 14.41
C GLU A 166 5.18 8.22 14.06
N ALA A 167 4.92 6.97 14.48
CA ALA A 167 5.82 5.85 14.21
C ALA A 167 5.92 5.59 12.70
N ALA A 168 4.79 5.49 12.01
CA ALA A 168 4.71 5.26 10.57
C ALA A 168 5.41 6.40 9.79
N SER A 169 5.12 7.66 10.13
CA SER A 169 5.74 8.80 9.44
C SER A 169 7.25 8.91 9.70
N SER A 170 7.70 8.57 10.90
CA SER A 170 9.13 8.59 11.23
C SER A 170 9.92 7.56 10.41
N VAL A 171 9.44 6.31 10.36
CA VAL A 171 10.13 5.27 9.57
C VAL A 171 10.03 5.51 8.06
N TYR A 172 8.89 6.03 7.59
CA TYR A 172 8.70 6.40 6.18
C TYR A 172 9.67 7.51 5.77
N GLY A 173 9.80 8.55 6.60
CA GLY A 173 10.76 9.63 6.38
C GLY A 173 12.20 9.13 6.36
N ALA A 174 12.60 8.35 7.37
CA ALA A 174 13.94 7.78 7.45
C ALA A 174 14.26 6.86 6.26
N PHE A 175 13.29 6.07 5.81
CA PHE A 175 13.45 5.21 4.63
C PHE A 175 13.70 6.05 3.37
N LEU A 176 12.88 7.06 3.11
CA LEU A 176 13.06 7.94 1.96
C LEU A 176 14.37 8.73 2.04
N ASP A 177 14.71 9.29 3.18
CA ASP A 177 15.95 10.05 3.37
C ASP A 177 17.19 9.20 3.11
N ASN A 178 17.17 7.92 3.51
CA ASN A 178 18.26 6.99 3.25
C ASN A 178 18.36 6.58 1.76
N GLN A 179 17.22 6.45 1.08
CA GLN A 179 17.17 6.05 -0.33
C GLN A 179 17.37 7.24 -1.27
N LEU A 180 16.85 8.40 -0.86
CA LEU A 180 16.89 9.60 -1.69
C LEU A 180 18.13 10.44 -1.47
N ALA A 181 19.08 10.04 -0.65
CA ALA A 181 20.39 10.63 -0.28
C ALA A 181 20.80 11.95 -0.96
N THR A 182 19.90 12.60 -1.69
CA THR A 182 20.14 13.72 -2.56
C THR A 182 18.96 14.69 -2.63
N THR A 183 19.26 15.87 -3.12
CA THR A 183 18.33 16.96 -3.42
C THR A 183 17.42 16.71 -4.63
N ASN A 184 17.41 15.51 -5.19
CA ASN A 184 16.63 15.20 -6.38
C ASN A 184 15.13 15.00 -6.00
N PRO A 185 14.20 15.62 -6.73
CA PRO A 185 12.79 15.42 -6.48
C PRO A 185 12.39 13.98 -6.79
N VAL A 186 11.42 13.51 -6.03
CA VAL A 186 10.73 12.24 -6.30
C VAL A 186 9.64 12.49 -7.35
N ASN A 187 9.71 11.77 -8.45
CA ASN A 187 8.65 11.74 -9.46
C ASN A 187 7.71 10.60 -9.15
N LEU A 188 6.45 10.92 -8.92
CA LEU A 188 5.39 9.94 -8.68
C LEU A 188 4.61 9.74 -9.98
N SER A 189 4.47 8.48 -10.38
CA SER A 189 3.65 8.06 -11.52
C SER A 189 2.51 7.19 -11.03
N ASN A 190 1.30 7.75 -10.95
CA ASN A 190 0.08 6.96 -10.69
C ASN A 190 -0.22 6.10 -11.92
N LEU A 191 -0.33 4.79 -11.73
CA LEU A 191 -0.60 3.80 -12.79
C LEU A 191 -2.01 3.24 -12.70
N GLY A 192 -2.69 3.44 -11.57
CA GLY A 192 -4.07 3.06 -11.41
C GLY A 192 -4.66 3.43 -10.06
N ALA A 193 -5.96 3.48 -10.05
CA ALA A 193 -6.75 3.79 -8.87
C ALA A 193 -8.12 3.09 -8.94
N TYR A 194 -8.70 2.83 -7.79
CA TYR A 194 -10.04 2.28 -7.67
C TYR A 194 -10.76 2.91 -6.47
N LEU A 195 -12.03 3.25 -6.64
CA LEU A 195 -12.89 3.85 -5.63
C LEU A 195 -14.04 2.90 -5.31
N SER A 196 -14.32 2.69 -4.02
CA SER A 196 -15.49 1.94 -3.55
C SER A 196 -16.80 2.62 -3.97
N SER A 197 -17.87 1.84 -4.10
CA SER A 197 -19.19 2.39 -4.43
C SER A 197 -19.75 3.30 -3.32
N SER A 198 -19.30 3.11 -2.08
CA SER A 198 -19.60 4.01 -0.94
C SER A 198 -18.72 5.28 -0.90
N GLN A 199 -17.74 5.40 -1.78
CA GLN A 199 -16.94 6.61 -2.02
C GLN A 199 -16.10 7.10 -0.82
N GLU A 200 -15.95 6.31 0.23
CA GLU A 200 -15.12 6.67 1.40
C GLU A 200 -13.82 5.89 1.49
N MET A 201 -13.66 4.87 0.64
CA MET A 201 -12.46 4.05 0.56
C MET A 201 -12.03 3.85 -0.88
N GLY A 202 -10.75 3.91 -1.12
CA GLY A 202 -10.17 3.63 -2.43
C GLY A 202 -8.70 3.31 -2.32
N TYR A 203 -8.11 2.85 -3.40
CA TYR A 203 -6.67 2.63 -3.45
C TYR A 203 -6.05 3.23 -4.71
N THR A 204 -4.77 3.57 -4.60
CA THR A 204 -3.93 4.01 -5.70
C THR A 204 -2.66 3.16 -5.73
N TYR A 205 -2.07 2.99 -6.90
CA TYR A 205 -0.79 2.33 -7.06
C TYR A 205 0.01 2.91 -8.22
N GLY A 206 1.31 2.72 -8.17
CA GLY A 206 2.20 3.22 -9.20
C GLY A 206 3.67 3.07 -8.86
N THR A 207 4.48 3.96 -9.39
CA THR A 207 5.92 4.01 -9.14
C THR A 207 6.35 5.38 -8.61
N MET A 208 7.38 5.36 -7.80
CA MET A 208 8.11 6.56 -7.38
C MET A 208 9.57 6.39 -7.80
N GLU A 209 10.14 7.40 -8.42
CA GLU A 209 11.53 7.37 -8.87
C GLU A 209 12.21 8.72 -8.71
N THR A 210 13.53 8.72 -8.57
CA THR A 210 14.35 9.94 -8.61
C THR A 210 15.05 10.06 -9.94
N ASP A 211 15.18 11.29 -10.43
CA ASP A 211 15.98 11.54 -11.64
C ASP A 211 17.44 11.16 -11.38
N SER A 212 17.93 10.16 -12.10
CA SER A 212 19.35 9.81 -12.12
C SER A 212 20.09 10.77 -13.04
N SER A 213 20.46 11.94 -12.52
CA SER A 213 21.33 12.87 -13.28
C SER A 213 22.82 12.53 -13.18
N THR A 214 23.17 11.52 -12.37
CA THR A 214 24.54 11.04 -12.14
C THR A 214 24.62 9.54 -12.41
N ALA A 215 25.80 9.00 -12.64
CA ALA A 215 26.06 7.59 -12.98
C ALA A 215 25.67 6.56 -11.88
N GLU A 216 25.08 7.00 -10.80
CA GLU A 216 24.47 6.14 -9.78
C GLU A 216 23.04 5.81 -10.15
N ALA A 217 22.65 4.54 -10.01
CA ALA A 217 21.30 4.11 -10.28
C ALA A 217 20.32 4.90 -9.40
N GLY A 218 19.35 5.59 -10.00
CA GLY A 218 18.32 6.31 -9.28
C GLY A 218 17.48 5.36 -8.43
N PHE A 219 16.96 5.86 -7.31
CA PHE A 219 15.99 5.09 -6.51
C PHE A 219 14.71 4.90 -7.31
N LYS A 220 14.21 3.67 -7.33
CA LYS A 220 12.94 3.31 -7.94
C LYS A 220 12.19 2.35 -7.04
N THR A 221 10.91 2.64 -6.81
CA THR A 221 10.04 1.81 -5.97
C THR A 221 8.62 1.77 -6.52
N SER A 222 7.99 0.63 -6.39
CA SER A 222 6.54 0.53 -6.49
C SER A 222 5.91 1.06 -5.22
N TYR A 223 4.72 1.64 -5.34
CA TYR A 223 3.88 1.96 -4.19
C TYR A 223 2.47 1.43 -4.37
N MET A 224 1.81 1.16 -3.25
CA MET A 224 0.37 0.91 -3.15
C MET A 224 -0.15 1.58 -1.89
N ARG A 225 -1.26 2.33 -2.02
CA ARG A 225 -1.86 3.11 -0.94
C ARG A 225 -3.33 2.80 -0.80
N LEU A 226 -3.75 2.53 0.43
CA LEU A 226 -5.16 2.53 0.80
C LEU A 226 -5.51 3.91 1.35
N TRP A 227 -6.58 4.48 0.82
CA TRP A 227 -7.10 5.77 1.22
C TRP A 227 -8.45 5.63 1.90
N ARG A 228 -8.65 6.44 2.95
CA ARG A 228 -9.93 6.60 3.62
C ARG A 228 -10.33 8.08 3.64
N PHE A 229 -11.60 8.34 3.42
CA PHE A 229 -12.17 9.67 3.57
C PHE A 229 -12.53 9.91 5.03
N ASN A 230 -11.94 10.91 5.66
CA ASN A 230 -12.11 11.16 7.10
C ASN A 230 -13.34 12.03 7.40
N GLN A 231 -13.63 12.22 8.70
CA GLN A 231 -14.74 13.06 9.15
C GLN A 231 -14.57 14.55 8.84
N GLU A 232 -13.36 14.99 8.54
CA GLU A 232 -13.04 16.37 8.16
C GLU A 232 -13.27 16.64 6.67
N GLY A 233 -13.63 15.61 5.91
CA GLY A 233 -13.88 15.74 4.47
C GLY A 233 -12.61 15.66 3.63
N GLU A 234 -11.61 14.91 4.07
CA GLU A 234 -10.31 14.81 3.41
C GLU A 234 -9.90 13.37 3.21
N TRP A 235 -9.23 13.08 2.09
CA TRP A 235 -8.57 11.81 1.86
C TRP A 235 -7.35 11.67 2.77
N ARG A 236 -7.27 10.54 3.45
CA ARG A 236 -6.17 10.17 4.34
C ARG A 236 -5.65 8.77 4.03
N ILE A 237 -4.34 8.58 4.14
CA ILE A 237 -3.67 7.30 3.92
C ILE A 237 -3.90 6.42 5.14
N ALA A 238 -4.56 5.28 4.94
CA ALA A 238 -4.70 4.23 5.94
C ALA A 238 -3.52 3.26 5.89
N VAL A 239 -3.09 2.91 4.68
CA VAL A 239 -1.94 2.01 4.45
C VAL A 239 -1.06 2.59 3.35
N GLU A 240 0.24 2.64 3.59
CA GLU A 240 1.30 2.96 2.62
C GLU A 240 2.24 1.78 2.49
N VAL A 241 2.51 1.37 1.28
CA VAL A 241 3.42 0.26 0.97
C VAL A 241 4.45 0.73 -0.04
N LEU A 242 5.73 0.48 0.23
CA LEU A 242 6.81 0.68 -0.74
C LEU A 242 7.58 -0.62 -0.94
N SER A 243 7.84 -0.95 -2.20
CA SER A 243 8.64 -2.11 -2.61
C SER A 243 9.63 -1.67 -3.70
N PRO A 244 10.90 -1.39 -3.35
CA PRO A 244 11.95 -1.05 -4.31
C PRO A 244 12.25 -2.17 -5.30
N PHE A 245 12.69 -1.81 -6.52
CA PHE A 245 13.06 -2.76 -7.58
C PHE A 245 14.11 -2.18 -8.52
#